data_efaeac531148dfe545fafc9cc00e96d9
#
_entry.id   efaeac531148dfe545fafc9cc00e96d9
#
_cell.length_a   1.000
_cell.length_b   1.000
_cell.length_c   1.000
_cell.angle_alpha   90.00
_cell.angle_beta   90.00
_cell.angle_gamma   90.00
#
_symmetry.space_group_name_H-M   'P 1'
#
loop_
_entity.id
_entity.type
_entity.pdbx_description
1 polymer ?
#
loop_
_entity_poly.entity_id
_entity_poly.type
_entity_poly.pdbx_seq_one_letter_code
_entity_poly.pdbx_strand_id
1 'polypeptide(L)'
;NNEWGKAEESLEKALKLSNRHPQVLNYLGYSWLKYNMNTDKAAAMILEAYEKDPNDGVIMDSLGWVYFKTGDYDNAILYLEKASELNPQNAIISDHLGDAYWFGGRKNEAVFQWKQALSQKEEQEELNAKQVKNKIENGLKNIKKLSIQDEKIKKNLHSLNDITE
;
A
#
# COMPACT_ATOMS: atom_id res chain seq x y z
N ASN A 1 9.37 13.37 16.29
CA ASN A 1 7.99 13.82 16.03
C ASN A 1 7.90 15.21 15.40
N ASN A 2 8.91 16.08 15.58
CA ASN A 2 8.92 17.41 14.95
C ASN A 2 9.29 17.36 13.45
N GLU A 3 10.04 16.35 13.03
CA GLU A 3 10.46 16.16 11.63
C GLU A 3 9.29 15.70 10.75
N TRP A 4 8.42 14.81 11.28
CA TRP A 4 7.24 14.38 10.54
C TRP A 4 6.25 15.53 10.31
N GLY A 5 5.96 16.36 11.31
CA GLY A 5 5.09 17.52 11.15
C GLY A 5 5.57 18.51 10.08
N LYS A 6 6.90 18.72 9.98
CA LYS A 6 7.51 19.53 8.92
C LYS A 6 7.38 18.87 7.54
N ALA A 7 7.56 17.55 7.47
CA ALA A 7 7.39 16.80 6.23
C ALA A 7 5.93 16.85 5.75
N GLU A 8 4.98 16.64 6.65
CA GLU A 8 3.53 16.74 6.37
C GLU A 8 3.15 18.13 5.86
N GLU A 9 3.59 19.20 6.51
CA GLU A 9 3.36 20.57 6.05
C GLU A 9 3.94 20.83 4.65
N SER A 10 5.14 20.33 4.40
CA SER A 10 5.81 20.45 3.10
C SER A 10 5.07 19.68 2.01
N LEU A 11 4.57 18.48 2.31
CA LEU A 11 3.78 17.65 1.41
C LEU A 11 2.40 18.27 1.13
N GLU A 12 1.74 18.86 2.12
CA GLU A 12 0.48 19.60 1.92
C GLU A 12 0.67 20.84 1.05
N LYS A 13 1.79 21.55 1.20
CA LYS A 13 2.16 22.66 0.31
C LYS A 13 2.42 22.17 -1.12
N ALA A 14 3.19 21.08 -1.26
CA ALA A 14 3.44 20.46 -2.56
C ALA A 14 2.13 20.01 -3.22
N LEU A 15 1.19 19.46 -2.46
CA LEU A 15 -0.11 19.04 -2.96
C LEU A 15 -0.92 20.22 -3.54
N LYS A 16 -0.92 21.37 -2.86
CA LYS A 16 -1.57 22.60 -3.34
C LYS A 16 -0.89 23.14 -4.60
N LEU A 17 0.44 23.17 -4.62
CA LEU A 17 1.23 23.69 -5.74
C LEU A 17 1.18 22.79 -6.98
N SER A 18 1.09 21.49 -6.79
CA SER A 18 1.02 20.48 -7.86
C SER A 18 -0.37 20.27 -8.43
N ASN A 19 -1.36 21.06 -8.03
CA ASN A 19 -2.77 20.85 -8.40
C ASN A 19 -3.25 19.41 -8.12
N ARG A 20 -2.90 18.89 -6.96
CA ARG A 20 -3.25 17.52 -6.51
C ARG A 20 -2.76 16.44 -7.48
N HIS A 21 -1.47 16.52 -7.83
CA HIS A 21 -0.83 15.53 -8.69
C HIS A 21 -0.92 14.11 -8.09
N PRO A 22 -1.25 13.06 -8.87
CA PRO A 22 -1.51 11.73 -8.32
C PRO A 22 -0.34 11.15 -7.51
N GLN A 23 0.92 11.33 -7.94
CA GLN A 23 2.06 10.83 -7.17
C GLN A 23 2.23 11.56 -5.83
N VAL A 24 1.92 12.86 -5.75
CA VAL A 24 1.98 13.63 -4.48
C VAL A 24 0.87 13.18 -3.54
N LEU A 25 -0.34 12.99 -4.06
CA LEU A 25 -1.47 12.42 -3.30
C LEU A 25 -1.11 11.04 -2.74
N ASN A 26 -0.59 10.17 -3.61
CA ASN A 26 -0.20 8.83 -3.25
C ASN A 26 0.89 8.81 -2.16
N TYR A 27 1.95 9.61 -2.33
CA TYR A 27 3.05 9.65 -1.38
C TYR A 27 2.60 10.10 0.01
N LEU A 28 1.76 11.12 0.11
CA LEU A 28 1.23 11.60 1.39
C LEU A 28 0.26 10.57 2.00
N GLY A 29 -0.66 10.05 1.21
CA GLY A 29 -1.62 9.02 1.65
C GLY A 29 -0.92 7.76 2.15
N TYR A 30 0.02 7.23 1.37
CA TYR A 30 0.82 6.06 1.77
C TYR A 30 1.63 6.30 3.06
N SER A 31 2.25 7.48 3.17
CA SER A 31 3.00 7.84 4.37
C SER A 31 2.12 7.84 5.62
N TRP A 32 0.92 8.39 5.55
CA TRP A 32 -0.03 8.32 6.67
C TRP A 32 -0.47 6.89 7.00
N LEU A 33 -0.74 6.04 6.00
CA LEU A 33 -1.05 4.63 6.23
C LEU A 33 0.11 3.87 6.89
N LYS A 34 1.33 4.09 6.43
CA LYS A 34 2.54 3.47 6.96
C LYS A 34 2.70 3.72 8.46
N TYR A 35 2.38 4.93 8.92
CA TYR A 35 2.45 5.32 10.32
C TYR A 35 1.12 5.18 11.08
N ASN A 36 0.09 4.58 10.48
CA ASN A 36 -1.26 4.42 11.04
C ASN A 36 -1.89 5.76 11.48
N MET A 37 -1.69 6.79 10.69
CA MET A 37 -2.18 8.16 10.92
C MET A 37 -3.25 8.52 9.89
N ASN A 38 -4.20 9.36 10.29
CA ASN A 38 -5.18 9.96 9.38
C ASN A 38 -5.81 8.97 8.37
N THR A 39 -6.20 7.77 8.82
CA THR A 39 -6.59 6.65 7.96
C THR A 39 -7.62 7.03 6.88
N ASP A 40 -8.67 7.77 7.25
CA ASP A 40 -9.69 8.20 6.29
C ASP A 40 -9.11 9.15 5.22
N LYS A 41 -8.32 10.14 5.64
CA LYS A 41 -7.66 11.05 4.69
C LYS A 41 -6.65 10.32 3.81
N ALA A 42 -5.90 9.38 4.38
CA ALA A 42 -4.94 8.57 3.63
C ALA A 42 -5.63 7.76 2.53
N ALA A 43 -6.70 7.05 2.88
CA ALA A 43 -7.49 6.28 1.93
C ALA A 43 -8.13 7.18 0.85
N ALA A 44 -8.69 8.34 1.23
CA ALA A 44 -9.26 9.29 0.28
C ALA A 44 -8.22 9.81 -0.72
N MET A 45 -7.00 10.12 -0.28
CA MET A 45 -5.93 10.58 -1.16
C MET A 45 -5.45 9.50 -2.11
N ILE A 46 -5.33 8.27 -1.64
CA ILE A 46 -4.92 7.13 -2.49
C ILE A 46 -6.01 6.82 -3.52
N LEU A 47 -7.29 6.85 -3.12
CA LEU A 47 -8.40 6.70 -4.05
C LEU A 47 -8.38 7.79 -5.13
N GLU A 48 -8.21 9.06 -4.75
CA GLU A 48 -8.13 10.16 -5.71
C GLU A 48 -6.91 10.01 -6.63
N ALA A 49 -5.76 9.56 -6.12
CA ALA A 49 -4.59 9.27 -6.94
C ALA A 49 -4.88 8.17 -7.96
N TYR A 50 -5.53 7.10 -7.54
CA TYR A 50 -5.91 5.98 -8.40
C TYR A 50 -6.94 6.39 -9.47
N GLU A 51 -7.94 7.22 -9.13
CA GLU A 51 -8.90 7.76 -10.11
C GLU A 51 -8.21 8.60 -11.19
N LYS A 52 -7.11 9.30 -10.85
CA LYS A 52 -6.35 10.14 -11.77
C LYS A 52 -5.35 9.36 -12.63
N ASP A 53 -4.77 8.32 -12.08
CA ASP A 53 -3.77 7.48 -12.74
C ASP A 53 -3.91 6.00 -12.33
N PRO A 54 -4.90 5.29 -12.89
CA PRO A 54 -5.19 3.91 -12.51
C PRO A 54 -4.17 2.88 -13.05
N ASN A 55 -3.25 3.31 -13.90
CA ASN A 55 -2.21 2.44 -14.48
C ASN A 55 -0.83 2.64 -13.84
N ASP A 56 -0.71 3.47 -12.82
CA ASP A 56 0.51 3.58 -12.02
C ASP A 56 0.56 2.45 -11.00
N GLY A 57 1.53 1.53 -11.16
CA GLY A 57 1.67 0.36 -10.28
C GLY A 57 2.01 0.72 -8.84
N VAL A 58 2.65 1.87 -8.57
CA VAL A 58 2.94 2.33 -7.21
C VAL A 58 1.68 2.86 -6.52
N ILE A 59 0.82 3.55 -7.27
CA ILE A 59 -0.50 4.00 -6.76
C ILE A 59 -1.40 2.78 -6.51
N MET A 60 -1.36 1.81 -7.41
CA MET A 60 -2.13 0.56 -7.27
C MET A 60 -1.66 -0.27 -6.07
N ASP A 61 -0.35 -0.33 -5.80
CA ASP A 61 0.20 -0.92 -4.57
C ASP A 61 -0.35 -0.24 -3.32
N SER A 62 -0.35 1.09 -3.30
CA SER A 62 -0.89 1.85 -2.16
C SER A 62 -2.38 1.57 -1.93
N LEU A 63 -3.17 1.41 -3.00
CA LEU A 63 -4.57 1.03 -2.89
C LEU A 63 -4.73 -0.39 -2.35
N GLY A 64 -3.94 -1.34 -2.85
CA GLY A 64 -3.88 -2.70 -2.29
C GLY A 64 -3.48 -2.70 -0.81
N TRP A 65 -2.58 -1.78 -0.42
CA TRP A 65 -2.19 -1.60 0.97
C TRP A 65 -3.31 -1.01 1.85
N VAL A 66 -4.19 -0.15 1.32
CA VAL A 66 -5.41 0.28 2.03
C VAL A 66 -6.28 -0.93 2.35
N TYR A 67 -6.58 -1.79 1.37
CA TYR A 67 -7.36 -3.01 1.59
C TYR A 67 -6.70 -3.94 2.60
N PHE A 68 -5.40 -4.15 2.49
CA PHE A 68 -4.65 -4.96 3.45
C PHE A 68 -4.77 -4.44 4.88
N LYS A 69 -4.57 -3.14 5.09
CA LYS A 69 -4.63 -2.51 6.42
C LYS A 69 -6.04 -2.52 7.01
N THR A 70 -7.07 -2.54 6.19
CA THR A 70 -8.47 -2.67 6.62
C THR A 70 -8.92 -4.11 6.80
N GLY A 71 -8.10 -5.08 6.37
CA GLY A 71 -8.33 -6.52 6.54
C GLY A 71 -9.15 -7.17 5.44
N ASP A 72 -9.33 -6.48 4.31
CA ASP A 72 -9.89 -7.02 3.07
C ASP A 72 -8.75 -7.62 2.24
N TYR A 73 -8.38 -8.86 2.57
CA TYR A 73 -7.21 -9.50 1.98
C TYR A 73 -7.44 -9.94 0.53
N ASP A 74 -8.67 -10.24 0.14
CA ASP A 74 -8.99 -10.66 -1.23
C ASP A 74 -8.76 -9.49 -2.20
N ASN A 75 -9.28 -8.30 -1.88
CA ASN A 75 -9.03 -7.10 -2.67
C ASN A 75 -7.59 -6.63 -2.57
N ALA A 76 -6.95 -6.76 -1.41
CA ALA A 76 -5.53 -6.48 -1.28
C ALA A 76 -4.70 -7.32 -2.25
N ILE A 77 -4.94 -8.62 -2.33
CA ILE A 77 -4.26 -9.53 -3.26
C ILE A 77 -4.52 -9.11 -4.70
N LEU A 78 -5.78 -8.86 -5.07
CA LEU A 78 -6.16 -8.46 -6.42
C LEU A 78 -5.38 -7.23 -6.91
N TYR A 79 -5.34 -6.16 -6.10
CA TYR A 79 -4.66 -4.92 -6.49
C TYR A 79 -3.14 -5.04 -6.41
N LEU A 80 -2.59 -5.79 -5.46
CA LEU A 80 -1.15 -6.00 -5.34
C LEU A 80 -0.60 -6.94 -6.44
N GLU A 81 -1.36 -7.93 -6.90
CA GLU A 81 -1.01 -8.74 -8.07
C GLU A 81 -0.90 -7.86 -9.31
N LYS A 82 -1.91 -7.00 -9.58
CA LYS A 82 -1.86 -6.03 -10.69
C LYS A 82 -0.70 -5.04 -10.56
N ALA A 83 -0.44 -4.52 -9.37
CA ALA A 83 0.72 -3.65 -9.12
C ALA A 83 2.04 -4.34 -9.43
N SER A 84 2.18 -5.62 -9.04
CA SER A 84 3.36 -6.44 -9.34
C SER A 84 3.53 -6.73 -10.84
N GLU A 85 2.45 -6.88 -11.60
CA GLU A 85 2.50 -7.01 -13.06
C GLU A 85 3.01 -5.72 -13.72
N LEU A 86 2.61 -4.56 -13.22
CA LEU A 86 3.05 -3.26 -13.74
C LEU A 86 4.49 -2.93 -13.34
N ASN A 87 4.93 -3.34 -12.16
CA ASN A 87 6.25 -3.07 -11.60
C ASN A 87 6.91 -4.36 -11.06
N PRO A 88 7.30 -5.31 -11.93
CA PRO A 88 7.71 -6.65 -11.50
C PRO A 88 9.03 -6.70 -10.72
N GLN A 89 9.82 -5.63 -10.74
CA GLN A 89 11.09 -5.53 -10.00
C GLN A 89 11.01 -4.60 -8.78
N ASN A 90 9.80 -4.27 -8.32
CA ASN A 90 9.64 -3.44 -7.14
C ASN A 90 9.61 -4.29 -5.86
N ALA A 91 10.67 -4.18 -5.06
CA ALA A 91 10.82 -4.95 -3.83
C ALA A 91 9.73 -4.64 -2.78
N ILE A 92 9.23 -3.41 -2.72
CA ILE A 92 8.17 -3.02 -1.78
C ILE A 92 6.85 -3.68 -2.17
N ILE A 93 6.51 -3.67 -3.47
CA ILE A 93 5.30 -4.32 -3.98
C ILE A 93 5.36 -5.83 -3.71
N SER A 94 6.51 -6.47 -3.96
CA SER A 94 6.71 -7.89 -3.65
C SER A 94 6.55 -8.17 -2.14
N ASP A 95 7.04 -7.30 -1.27
CA ASP A 95 6.88 -7.45 0.19
C ASP A 95 5.42 -7.30 0.62
N HIS A 96 4.71 -6.29 0.11
CA HIS A 96 3.29 -6.07 0.38
C HIS A 96 2.41 -7.23 -0.13
N LEU A 97 2.68 -7.73 -1.35
CA LEU A 97 1.97 -8.89 -1.90
C LEU A 97 2.21 -10.14 -1.07
N GLY A 98 3.43 -10.35 -0.59
CA GLY A 98 3.75 -11.42 0.34
C GLY A 98 2.93 -11.32 1.64
N ASP A 99 2.81 -10.12 2.21
CA ASP A 99 1.99 -9.88 3.40
C ASP A 99 0.50 -10.19 3.15
N ALA A 100 -0.03 -9.75 2.00
CA ALA A 100 -1.41 -10.00 1.61
C ALA A 100 -1.68 -11.50 1.40
N TYR A 101 -0.81 -12.21 0.70
CA TYR A 101 -0.91 -13.66 0.54
C TYR A 101 -0.87 -14.40 1.87
N TRP A 102 -0.02 -13.95 2.81
CA TRP A 102 0.09 -14.60 4.11
C TRP A 102 -1.23 -14.57 4.87
N PHE A 103 -1.90 -13.42 4.93
CA PHE A 103 -3.19 -13.28 5.61
C PHE A 103 -4.37 -13.82 4.80
N GLY A 104 -4.25 -13.88 3.47
CA GLY A 104 -5.18 -14.57 2.58
C GLY A 104 -5.04 -16.11 2.58
N GLY A 105 -4.14 -16.67 3.43
CA GLY A 105 -3.94 -18.11 3.57
C GLY A 105 -2.98 -18.74 2.55
N ARG A 106 -2.48 -17.99 1.58
CA ARG A 106 -1.58 -18.42 0.49
C ARG A 106 -0.10 -18.37 0.96
N LYS A 107 0.24 -19.21 1.95
CA LYS A 107 1.53 -19.16 2.68
C LYS A 107 2.75 -19.39 1.81
N ASN A 108 2.67 -20.30 0.84
CA ASN A 108 3.79 -20.63 -0.04
C ASN A 108 4.10 -19.47 -0.98
N GLU A 109 3.06 -18.85 -1.53
CA GLU A 109 3.17 -17.68 -2.39
C GLU A 109 3.69 -16.46 -1.59
N ALA A 110 3.29 -16.31 -0.33
CA ALA A 110 3.82 -15.28 0.55
C ALA A 110 5.33 -15.39 0.71
N VAL A 111 5.83 -16.60 1.04
CA VAL A 111 7.27 -16.84 1.18
C VAL A 111 8.01 -16.61 -0.14
N PHE A 112 7.42 -16.97 -1.28
CA PHE A 112 7.99 -16.72 -2.59
C PHE A 112 8.15 -15.21 -2.82
N GLN A 113 7.10 -14.41 -2.59
CA GLN A 113 7.13 -12.96 -2.78
C GLN A 113 8.14 -12.27 -1.86
N TRP A 114 8.24 -12.68 -0.60
CA TRP A 114 9.25 -12.13 0.32
C TRP A 114 10.69 -12.45 -0.13
N LYS A 115 10.93 -13.63 -0.71
CA LYS A 115 12.23 -13.96 -1.31
C LYS A 115 12.52 -13.11 -2.54
N GLN A 116 11.50 -12.86 -3.38
CA GLN A 116 11.57 -11.93 -4.50
C GLN A 116 11.98 -10.53 -4.00
N ALA A 117 11.28 -9.99 -3.00
CA ALA A 117 11.59 -8.70 -2.41
C ALA A 117 13.06 -8.60 -1.95
N LEU A 118 13.58 -9.64 -1.32
CA LEU A 118 14.99 -9.68 -0.89
C LEU A 118 15.98 -9.73 -2.07
N SER A 119 15.63 -10.37 -3.18
CA SER A 119 16.50 -10.44 -4.36
C SER A 119 16.59 -9.10 -5.10
N GLN A 120 15.55 -8.27 -4.98
CA GLN A 120 15.43 -6.96 -5.63
C GLN A 120 15.92 -5.78 -4.77
N LYS A 121 16.30 -6.04 -3.51
CA LYS A 121 16.56 -5.01 -2.50
C LYS A 121 17.71 -4.05 -2.84
N GLU A 122 18.68 -4.50 -3.66
CA GLU A 122 19.85 -3.68 -3.99
C GLU A 122 19.49 -2.40 -4.76
N GLU A 123 18.30 -2.38 -5.37
CA GLU A 123 17.76 -1.23 -6.11
C GLU A 123 16.87 -0.32 -5.24
N GLN A 124 16.52 -0.74 -4.01
CA GLN A 124 15.54 -0.02 -3.17
C GLN A 124 15.94 0.02 -1.69
N GLU A 125 16.50 1.15 -1.27
CA GLU A 125 16.92 1.38 0.12
C GLU A 125 15.78 1.33 1.15
N GLU A 126 14.53 1.52 0.74
CA GLU A 126 13.37 1.57 1.64
C GLU A 126 12.96 0.20 2.20
N LEU A 127 13.36 -0.90 1.58
CA LEU A 127 13.01 -2.24 2.03
C LEU A 127 13.77 -2.63 3.29
N ASN A 128 13.06 -2.93 4.37
CA ASN A 128 13.66 -3.46 5.59
C ASN A 128 13.97 -4.97 5.45
N ALA A 129 15.13 -5.29 4.88
CA ALA A 129 15.55 -6.69 4.64
C ALA A 129 15.56 -7.57 5.89
N LYS A 130 15.86 -7.01 7.07
CA LYS A 130 15.83 -7.77 8.34
C LYS A 130 14.41 -8.19 8.69
N GLN A 131 13.45 -7.28 8.48
CA GLN A 131 12.04 -7.58 8.72
C GLN A 131 11.52 -8.63 7.74
N VAL A 132 11.87 -8.53 6.46
CA VAL A 132 11.47 -9.51 5.43
C VAL A 132 12.05 -10.90 5.72
N LYS A 133 13.32 -10.99 6.12
CA LYS A 133 13.92 -12.27 6.54
C LYS A 133 13.16 -12.89 7.71
N ASN A 134 12.80 -12.08 8.72
CA ASN A 134 12.00 -12.57 9.83
C ASN A 134 10.61 -13.06 9.42
N LYS A 135 9.96 -12.40 8.44
CA LYS A 135 8.68 -12.88 7.86
C LYS A 135 8.84 -14.27 7.22
N ILE A 136 9.92 -14.50 6.47
CA ILE A 136 10.21 -15.80 5.82
C ILE A 136 10.40 -16.91 6.86
N GLU A 137 11.12 -16.63 7.94
CA GLU A 137 11.46 -17.62 8.97
C GLU A 137 10.30 -17.92 9.92
N ASN A 138 9.54 -16.91 10.31
CA ASN A 138 8.57 -16.96 11.41
C ASN A 138 7.14 -16.66 10.98
N GLY A 139 6.93 -16.25 9.74
CA GLY A 139 5.66 -15.73 9.26
C GLY A 139 5.28 -14.39 9.89
N LEU A 140 4.07 -13.94 9.57
CA LEU A 140 3.49 -12.76 10.19
C LEU A 140 2.52 -13.15 11.30
N LYS A 141 2.61 -12.42 12.41
CA LYS A 141 1.62 -12.45 13.49
C LYS A 141 0.46 -11.52 13.14
N ASN A 142 -0.59 -11.55 13.97
CA ASN A 142 -1.73 -10.64 13.83
C ASN A 142 -1.27 -9.18 13.72
N ILE A 143 -1.79 -8.49 12.73
CA ILE A 143 -1.59 -7.04 12.56
C ILE A 143 -2.78 -6.28 13.12
N LYS A 144 -2.53 -5.05 13.59
CA LYS A 144 -3.61 -4.14 13.97
C LYS A 144 -4.30 -3.66 12.69
N LYS A 145 -5.55 -4.06 12.51
CA LYS A 145 -6.37 -3.53 11.42
C LYS A 145 -6.72 -2.07 11.69
N LEU A 146 -6.71 -1.28 10.61
CA LEU A 146 -7.22 0.08 10.63
C LEU A 146 -8.72 0.07 10.36
N SER A 147 -9.40 1.10 10.82
CA SER A 147 -10.82 1.30 10.55
C SER A 147 -11.00 2.61 9.80
N ILE A 148 -11.69 2.55 8.66
CA ILE A 148 -12.16 3.72 7.94
C ILE A 148 -13.52 4.07 8.54
N GLN A 149 -13.70 5.33 8.95
CA GLN A 149 -14.93 5.81 9.57
C GLN A 149 -15.84 6.50 8.55
N ASP A 150 -15.26 7.09 7.50
CA ASP A 150 -15.99 7.80 6.45
C ASP A 150 -16.74 6.84 5.54
N GLU A 151 -18.07 6.89 5.57
CA GLU A 151 -18.95 6.01 4.79
C GLU A 151 -18.82 6.23 3.28
N LYS A 152 -18.48 7.45 2.83
CA LYS A 152 -18.25 7.73 1.41
C LYS A 152 -16.99 6.99 0.91
N ILE A 153 -15.93 6.99 1.71
CA ILE A 153 -14.68 6.28 1.40
C ILE A 153 -14.93 4.77 1.35
N LYS A 154 -15.65 4.23 2.34
CA LYS A 154 -16.05 2.80 2.33
C LYS A 154 -16.81 2.44 1.08
N LYS A 155 -17.79 3.26 0.70
CA LYS A 155 -18.59 3.04 -0.50
C LYS A 155 -17.74 3.08 -1.76
N ASN A 156 -16.81 4.04 -1.88
CA ASN A 156 -15.91 4.14 -3.02
C ASN A 156 -14.99 2.92 -3.13
N LEU A 157 -14.40 2.47 -2.02
CA LEU A 157 -13.59 1.24 -2.00
C LEU A 157 -14.43 0.02 -2.43
N HIS A 158 -15.68 -0.08 -1.97
CA HIS A 158 -16.55 -1.19 -2.33
C HIS A 158 -16.91 -1.17 -3.82
N SER A 159 -17.22 0.01 -4.38
CA SER A 159 -17.61 0.13 -5.79
C SER A 159 -16.49 -0.18 -6.78
N LEU A 160 -15.22 -0.08 -6.38
CA LEU A 160 -14.09 -0.49 -7.22
C LEU A 160 -14.06 -2.01 -7.44
N ASN A 161 -14.63 -2.79 -6.52
CA ASN A 161 -14.66 -4.25 -6.60
C ASN A 161 -15.69 -4.74 -7.60
N ASP A 162 -16.79 -3.97 -7.79
CA ASP A 162 -17.88 -4.32 -8.74
C ASP A 162 -17.47 -4.12 -10.22
N ILE A 163 -16.34 -3.44 -10.48
CA ILE A 163 -15.86 -3.15 -11.85
C ILE A 163 -14.92 -4.25 -12.36
N THR A 164 -14.50 -5.16 -11.50
CA THR A 164 -13.47 -6.19 -11.80
C THR A 164 -14.05 -7.57 -12.10
N GLU A 165 -15.38 -7.74 -12.10
CA GLU A 165 -16.11 -8.89 -12.63
C GLU A 165 -16.48 -8.67 -14.12
#